data_c3e7a08fde1d76f79860a35f9b4ee518
#
_entry.id   c3e7a08fde1d76f79860a35f9b4ee518
#
_cell.length_a   1.000
_cell.length_b   1.000
_cell.length_c   1.000
_cell.angle_alpha   90.00
_cell.angle_beta   90.00
_cell.angle_gamma   90.00
#
_symmetry.space_group_name_H-M   'P 1'
#
loop_
_entity.id
_entity.type
_entity.pdbx_description
1 polymer ?
#
loop_
_entity_poly.entity_id
_entity_poly.type
_entity_poly.pdbx_seq_one_letter_code
_entity_poly.pdbx_strand_id
1 'polypeptide(L)'
;MRAAVLIAAGKLKIEEVPLPEPGPGQVRVCLEGSGVCASNLTPWEGPEWMQFPTEPGALGHEGWGVVDRVGEGVSDFEPGKRVAGLSGHAYAQYDVANASDLVKLPEALGDLDLPLEPFGCAFNIFRRGDIQAGQTVAIVGIGFLGAILAKLASDAGA
;
A
#
# COMPACT_ATOMS: atom_id res chain seq x y z
N MET A 1 2.94 1.69 -20.06
CA MET A 1 2.85 0.64 -19.00
C MET A 1 1.45 0.07 -18.95
N ARG A 2 1.29 -1.15 -18.43
CA ARG A 2 -0.05 -1.70 -18.19
C ARG A 2 -0.57 -1.27 -16.84
N ALA A 3 -1.86 -0.94 -16.77
CA ALA A 3 -2.55 -0.59 -15.55
C ALA A 3 -3.98 -1.15 -15.54
N ALA A 4 -4.50 -1.48 -14.37
CA ALA A 4 -5.88 -1.86 -14.19
C ALA A 4 -6.76 -0.60 -14.15
N VAL A 5 -7.88 -0.63 -14.85
CA VAL A 5 -8.87 0.44 -14.88
C VAL A 5 -10.23 -0.18 -14.58
N LEU A 6 -10.90 0.30 -13.54
CA LEU A 6 -12.27 -0.08 -13.27
C LEU A 6 -13.19 0.75 -14.18
N ILE A 7 -13.75 0.11 -15.20
CA ILE A 7 -14.52 0.79 -16.25
C ILE A 7 -16.02 0.91 -15.94
N ALA A 8 -16.50 0.10 -15.01
CA ALA A 8 -17.84 0.12 -14.45
C ALA A 8 -17.86 -0.74 -13.18
N ALA A 9 -18.94 -0.71 -12.41
CA ALA A 9 -19.14 -1.60 -11.26
C ALA A 9 -18.87 -3.07 -11.64
N GLY A 10 -17.96 -3.72 -10.91
CA GLY A 10 -17.54 -5.10 -11.13
C GLY A 10 -16.85 -5.39 -12.47
N LYS A 11 -16.41 -4.36 -13.23
CA LYS A 11 -15.78 -4.53 -14.54
C LYS A 11 -14.42 -3.85 -14.62
N LEU A 12 -13.38 -4.65 -14.64
CA LEU A 12 -12.00 -4.21 -14.78
C LEU A 12 -11.45 -4.51 -16.17
N LYS A 13 -10.61 -3.61 -16.67
CA LYS A 13 -9.86 -3.76 -17.91
C LYS A 13 -8.39 -3.42 -17.66
N ILE A 14 -7.49 -4.15 -18.32
CA ILE A 14 -6.08 -3.78 -18.36
C ILE A 14 -5.85 -2.90 -19.57
N GLU A 15 -5.30 -1.72 -19.36
CA GLU A 15 -5.02 -0.75 -20.40
C GLU A 15 -3.54 -0.40 -20.48
N GLU A 16 -3.11 -0.06 -21.69
CA GLU A 16 -1.79 0.53 -21.93
C GLU A 16 -1.90 2.05 -21.74
N VAL A 17 -1.12 2.57 -20.80
CA VAL A 17 -1.14 3.99 -20.43
C VAL A 17 0.29 4.57 -20.40
N PRO A 18 0.46 5.89 -20.50
CA PRO A 18 1.77 6.51 -20.33
C PRO A 18 2.42 6.15 -18.99
N LEU A 19 3.75 6.14 -18.96
CA LEU A 19 4.50 5.98 -17.74
C LEU A 19 4.39 7.26 -16.91
N PRO A 20 4.00 7.21 -15.61
CA PRO A 20 3.88 8.42 -14.80
C PRO A 20 5.28 9.00 -14.48
N GLU A 21 5.38 10.33 -14.40
CA GLU A 21 6.61 11.00 -14.01
C GLU A 21 6.52 11.52 -12.59
N PRO A 22 7.53 11.27 -11.73
CA PRO A 22 7.54 11.77 -10.36
C PRO A 22 7.79 13.28 -10.34
N GLY A 23 6.91 14.01 -9.67
CA GLY A 23 7.09 15.43 -9.37
C GLY A 23 8.05 15.66 -8.18
N PRO A 24 8.25 16.94 -7.77
CA PRO A 24 9.07 17.26 -6.60
C PRO A 24 8.59 16.50 -5.34
N GLY A 25 9.54 15.93 -4.59
CA GLY A 25 9.25 15.15 -3.38
C GLY A 25 8.66 13.76 -3.62
N GLN A 26 8.56 13.30 -4.88
CA GLN A 26 7.94 12.03 -5.24
C GLN A 26 8.97 11.01 -5.74
N VAL A 27 8.58 9.75 -5.66
CA VAL A 27 9.37 8.59 -6.11
C VAL A 27 8.51 7.75 -7.02
N ARG A 28 9.03 7.40 -8.20
CA ARG A 28 8.43 6.38 -9.06
C ARG A 28 8.98 5.02 -8.69
N VAL A 29 8.06 4.08 -8.48
CA VAL A 29 8.37 2.70 -8.10
C VAL A 29 7.96 1.77 -9.23
N CYS A 30 8.89 0.95 -9.71
CA CYS A 30 8.58 -0.22 -10.53
C CYS A 30 8.02 -1.29 -9.58
N LEU A 31 6.72 -1.55 -9.68
CA LEU A 31 6.02 -2.41 -8.74
C LEU A 31 6.33 -3.89 -9.00
N GLU A 32 6.72 -4.59 -7.95
CA GLU A 32 6.84 -6.06 -7.91
C GLU A 32 5.49 -6.70 -7.55
N GLY A 33 4.67 -5.99 -6.76
CA GLY A 33 3.34 -6.43 -6.40
C GLY A 33 2.55 -5.38 -5.63
N SER A 34 1.29 -5.71 -5.38
CA SER A 34 0.39 -4.93 -4.52
C SER A 34 -0.56 -5.87 -3.79
N GLY A 35 -0.80 -5.59 -2.52
CA GLY A 35 -1.89 -6.23 -1.77
C GLY A 35 -3.26 -5.82 -2.30
N VAL A 36 -4.27 -6.59 -1.93
CA VAL A 36 -5.67 -6.29 -2.23
C VAL A 36 -6.42 -6.09 -0.91
N CYS A 37 -6.77 -4.85 -0.62
CA CYS A 37 -7.45 -4.47 0.60
C CYS A 37 -8.97 -4.69 0.50
N ALA A 38 -9.60 -5.08 1.61
CA ALA A 38 -11.06 -5.17 1.68
C ALA A 38 -11.76 -3.82 1.42
N SER A 39 -11.08 -2.69 1.64
CA SER A 39 -11.59 -1.35 1.31
C SER A 39 -11.89 -1.17 -0.18
N ASN A 40 -11.34 -2.01 -1.04
CA ASN A 40 -11.61 -1.98 -2.49
C ASN A 40 -12.96 -2.61 -2.87
N LEU A 41 -13.60 -3.37 -1.98
CA LEU A 41 -14.89 -4.03 -2.28
C LEU A 41 -16.00 -3.01 -2.55
N THR A 42 -16.12 -1.97 -1.72
CA THR A 42 -17.13 -0.93 -1.91
C THR A 42 -16.97 -0.18 -3.25
N PRO A 43 -15.79 0.37 -3.61
CA PRO A 43 -15.58 0.92 -4.96
C PRO A 43 -15.86 -0.08 -6.09
N TRP A 44 -15.49 -1.35 -5.91
CA TRP A 44 -15.77 -2.42 -6.88
C TRP A 44 -17.26 -2.63 -7.13
N GLU A 45 -18.09 -2.53 -6.09
CA GLU A 45 -19.54 -2.65 -6.18
C GLU A 45 -20.20 -1.43 -6.89
N GLY A 46 -19.48 -0.30 -7.01
CA GLY A 46 -19.90 0.86 -7.77
C GLY A 46 -21.02 1.65 -7.11
N PRO A 47 -20.83 2.16 -5.89
CA PRO A 47 -21.82 3.03 -5.25
C PRO A 47 -22.02 4.32 -6.04
N GLU A 48 -23.12 5.03 -5.80
CA GLU A 48 -23.52 6.22 -6.56
C GLU A 48 -22.47 7.33 -6.63
N TRP A 49 -21.60 7.43 -5.61
CA TRP A 49 -20.52 8.42 -5.58
C TRP A 49 -19.29 8.02 -6.41
N MET A 50 -19.22 6.75 -6.87
CA MET A 50 -18.08 6.26 -7.65
C MET A 50 -18.18 6.73 -9.10
N GLN A 51 -17.08 7.28 -9.61
CA GLN A 51 -16.98 7.71 -11.01
C GLN A 51 -16.19 6.70 -11.83
N PHE A 52 -16.65 6.45 -13.03
CA PHE A 52 -16.02 5.54 -13.99
C PHE A 52 -15.76 6.24 -15.32
N PRO A 53 -14.68 5.85 -16.05
CA PRO A 53 -13.61 4.94 -15.59
C PRO A 53 -12.81 5.54 -14.45
N THR A 54 -12.18 4.69 -13.62
CA THR A 54 -11.21 5.17 -12.63
C THR A 54 -9.89 5.60 -13.29
N GLU A 55 -9.07 6.34 -12.57
CA GLU A 55 -7.68 6.55 -12.96
C GLU A 55 -6.95 5.20 -13.10
N PRO A 56 -6.00 5.09 -14.03
CA PRO A 56 -5.22 3.88 -14.22
C PRO A 56 -4.45 3.47 -12.95
N GLY A 57 -4.61 2.22 -12.53
CA GLY A 57 -3.99 1.69 -11.31
C GLY A 57 -4.69 2.05 -10.02
N ALA A 58 -5.70 2.93 -10.06
CA ALA A 58 -6.43 3.38 -8.87
C ALA A 58 -6.99 2.24 -8.03
N LEU A 59 -7.21 2.55 -6.74
CA LEU A 59 -7.60 1.65 -5.66
C LEU A 59 -6.44 0.78 -5.13
N GLY A 60 -5.35 0.59 -5.86
CA GLY A 60 -4.14 -0.08 -5.35
C GLY A 60 -3.39 0.85 -4.39
N HIS A 61 -3.23 0.44 -3.12
CA HIS A 61 -2.57 1.26 -2.11
C HIS A 61 -1.61 0.48 -1.19
N GLU A 62 -1.39 -0.79 -1.47
CA GLU A 62 -0.51 -1.68 -0.71
C GLU A 62 0.69 -2.12 -1.57
N GLY A 63 1.31 -1.18 -2.31
CA GLY A 63 2.37 -1.47 -3.26
C GLY A 63 3.74 -1.70 -2.62
N TRP A 64 4.55 -2.56 -3.26
CA TRP A 64 5.98 -2.70 -3.02
C TRP A 64 6.71 -2.91 -4.35
N GLY A 65 7.99 -2.56 -4.37
CA GLY A 65 8.79 -2.70 -5.58
C GLY A 65 10.13 -2.00 -5.47
N VAL A 66 10.69 -1.67 -6.61
CA VAL A 66 12.03 -1.06 -6.73
C VAL A 66 11.91 0.39 -7.16
N VAL A 67 12.63 1.27 -6.50
CA VAL A 67 12.75 2.68 -6.93
C VAL A 67 13.30 2.72 -8.35
N ASP A 68 12.53 3.29 -9.27
CA ASP A 68 12.91 3.47 -10.67
C ASP A 68 13.42 4.88 -10.93
N ARG A 69 12.76 5.89 -10.37
CA ARG A 69 13.14 7.30 -10.52
C ARG A 69 12.75 8.12 -9.30
N VAL A 70 13.54 9.13 -8.99
CA VAL A 70 13.24 10.10 -7.92
C VAL A 70 12.99 11.47 -8.52
N GLY A 71 12.05 12.21 -7.93
CA GLY A 71 11.75 13.60 -8.27
C GLY A 71 12.71 14.58 -7.59
N GLU A 72 12.57 15.84 -7.93
CA GLU A 72 13.37 16.91 -7.36
C GLU A 72 13.21 16.97 -5.83
N GLY A 73 14.31 17.21 -5.11
CA GLY A 73 14.35 17.34 -3.66
C GLY A 73 14.29 16.03 -2.88
N VAL A 74 14.24 14.88 -3.55
CA VAL A 74 14.33 13.56 -2.89
C VAL A 74 15.78 13.14 -2.76
N SER A 75 16.28 13.05 -1.53
CA SER A 75 17.66 12.64 -1.23
C SER A 75 17.75 11.27 -0.54
N ASP A 76 16.65 10.80 0.04
CA ASP A 76 16.66 9.60 0.87
C ASP A 76 16.45 8.30 0.10
N PHE A 77 16.05 8.38 -1.15
CA PHE A 77 15.79 7.23 -2.00
C PHE A 77 16.69 7.24 -3.22
N GLU A 78 17.13 6.03 -3.62
CA GLU A 78 18.01 5.83 -4.77
C GLU A 78 17.40 4.77 -5.71
N PRO A 79 17.51 4.94 -7.05
CA PRO A 79 17.14 3.91 -8.00
C PRO A 79 17.81 2.56 -7.69
N GLY A 80 17.05 1.48 -7.85
CA GLY A 80 17.49 0.12 -7.56
C GLY A 80 17.26 -0.36 -6.12
N LYS A 81 16.83 0.52 -5.20
CA LYS A 81 16.51 0.11 -3.81
C LYS A 81 15.04 -0.29 -3.69
N ARG A 82 14.79 -1.36 -2.93
CA ARG A 82 13.43 -1.83 -2.67
C ARG A 82 12.73 -0.96 -1.63
N VAL A 83 11.46 -0.70 -1.91
CA VAL A 83 10.59 0.13 -1.06
C VAL A 83 9.19 -0.49 -1.01
N ALA A 84 8.47 -0.15 0.05
CA ALA A 84 7.03 -0.38 0.15
C ALA A 84 6.39 0.77 0.90
N GLY A 85 5.07 0.94 0.78
CA GLY A 85 4.38 2.00 1.49
C GLY A 85 3.00 2.30 0.93
N LEU A 86 2.48 3.46 1.30
CA LEU A 86 1.20 3.94 0.84
C LEU A 86 1.36 4.62 -0.52
N SER A 87 0.63 4.13 -1.50
CA SER A 87 0.51 4.75 -2.83
C SER A 87 -0.97 4.86 -3.21
N GLY A 88 -1.28 5.20 -4.43
CA GLY A 88 -2.67 5.38 -4.86
C GLY A 88 -3.04 4.63 -6.14
N HIS A 89 -2.05 4.16 -6.88
CA HIS A 89 -2.23 3.58 -8.21
C HIS A 89 -1.45 2.27 -8.38
N ALA A 90 -1.32 1.49 -7.30
CA ALA A 90 -0.47 0.29 -7.28
C ALA A 90 -1.06 -0.91 -8.04
N TYR A 91 -2.23 -0.80 -8.65
CA TYR A 91 -2.72 -1.81 -9.60
C TYR A 91 -2.20 -1.54 -11.03
N ALA A 92 -0.92 -1.21 -11.13
CA ALA A 92 -0.20 -0.92 -12.36
C ALA A 92 1.23 -1.47 -12.30
N GLN A 93 1.98 -1.37 -13.40
CA GLN A 93 3.39 -1.76 -13.42
C GLN A 93 4.30 -0.73 -12.71
N TYR A 94 3.89 0.53 -12.68
CA TYR A 94 4.58 1.62 -11.98
C TYR A 94 3.57 2.48 -11.25
N ASP A 95 3.98 3.00 -10.09
CA ASP A 95 3.24 4.02 -9.36
C ASP A 95 4.17 5.15 -8.93
N VAL A 96 3.59 6.29 -8.61
CA VAL A 96 4.29 7.45 -8.06
C VAL A 96 3.72 7.74 -6.68
N ALA A 97 4.59 7.71 -5.66
CA ALA A 97 4.23 8.01 -4.28
C ALA A 97 5.07 9.17 -3.74
N ASN A 98 4.56 9.85 -2.70
CA ASN A 98 5.40 10.79 -1.98
C ASN A 98 6.51 10.04 -1.23
N ALA A 99 7.71 10.61 -1.20
CA ALA A 99 8.83 10.00 -0.49
C ALA A 99 8.52 9.76 1.01
N SER A 100 7.72 10.64 1.63
CA SER A 100 7.27 10.51 3.03
C SER A 100 6.39 9.29 3.30
N ASP A 101 5.77 8.74 2.28
CA ASP A 101 4.80 7.65 2.39
C ASP A 101 5.44 6.29 2.09
N LEU A 102 6.75 6.29 1.79
CA LEU A 102 7.54 5.11 1.46
C LEU A 102 8.53 4.75 2.57
N VAL A 103 8.80 3.47 2.71
CA VAL A 103 9.81 2.90 3.61
C VAL A 103 10.78 2.06 2.80
N LYS A 104 12.09 2.24 3.04
CA LYS A 104 13.12 1.37 2.46
C LYS A 104 13.01 -0.02 3.07
N LEU A 105 13.00 -1.03 2.23
CA LEU A 105 13.05 -2.41 2.69
C LEU A 105 14.50 -2.81 3.00
N PRO A 106 14.78 -3.32 4.23
CA PRO A 106 16.09 -3.85 4.56
C PRO A 106 16.51 -4.99 3.64
N GLU A 107 17.78 -5.04 3.25
CA GLU A 107 18.32 -6.12 2.40
C GLU A 107 18.14 -7.52 3.03
N ALA A 108 18.08 -7.60 4.35
CA ALA A 108 17.82 -8.84 5.07
C ALA A 108 16.44 -9.47 4.79
N LEU A 109 15.49 -8.69 4.24
CA LEU A 109 14.18 -9.19 3.82
C LEU A 109 14.22 -9.86 2.44
N GLY A 110 15.35 -9.74 1.72
CA GLY A 110 15.52 -10.35 0.40
C GLY A 110 14.38 -9.98 -0.56
N ASP A 111 13.87 -10.99 -1.25
CA ASP A 111 12.81 -10.84 -2.26
C ASP A 111 11.41 -11.14 -1.71
N LEU A 112 11.20 -11.00 -0.39
CA LEU A 112 9.89 -11.21 0.22
C LEU A 112 8.86 -10.23 -0.33
N ASP A 113 7.69 -10.75 -0.69
CA ASP A 113 6.50 -9.94 -0.98
C ASP A 113 6.03 -9.26 0.30
N LEU A 114 6.13 -7.94 0.35
CA LEU A 114 5.92 -7.22 1.61
C LEU A 114 5.06 -5.97 1.44
N PRO A 115 3.74 -6.11 1.46
CA PRO A 115 2.83 -4.96 1.55
C PRO A 115 2.93 -4.33 2.94
N LEU A 116 3.66 -3.21 3.09
CA LEU A 116 3.85 -2.56 4.39
C LEU A 116 2.67 -1.69 4.84
N GLU A 117 1.82 -1.25 3.94
CA GLU A 117 0.67 -0.42 4.29
C GLU A 117 -0.20 -1.06 5.38
N PRO A 118 -0.66 -2.34 5.25
CA PRO A 118 -1.50 -2.94 6.28
C PRO A 118 -0.77 -3.17 7.61
N PHE A 119 0.56 -3.30 7.62
CA PHE A 119 1.34 -3.26 8.88
C PHE A 119 1.26 -1.88 9.52
N GLY A 120 1.40 -0.80 8.72
CA GLY A 120 1.23 0.58 9.18
C GLY A 120 -0.16 0.81 9.79
N CYS A 121 -1.21 0.27 9.18
CA CYS A 121 -2.57 0.26 9.73
C CYS A 121 -2.63 -0.44 11.09
N ALA A 122 -2.07 -1.65 11.21
CA ALA A 122 -2.08 -2.39 12.46
C ALA A 122 -1.32 -1.65 13.58
N PHE A 123 -0.14 -1.12 13.30
CA PHE A 123 0.62 -0.31 14.27
C PHE A 123 -0.13 0.95 14.70
N ASN A 124 -0.80 1.64 13.78
CA ASN A 124 -1.58 2.82 14.10
C ASN A 124 -2.80 2.48 14.98
N ILE A 125 -3.51 1.40 14.69
CA ILE A 125 -4.61 0.89 15.51
C ILE A 125 -4.10 0.53 16.91
N PHE A 126 -3.01 -0.24 17.00
CA PHE A 126 -2.42 -0.65 18.27
C PHE A 126 -2.03 0.56 19.13
N ARG A 127 -1.33 1.54 18.55
CA ARG A 127 -0.92 2.77 19.25
C ARG A 127 -2.11 3.58 19.76
N ARG A 128 -3.21 3.65 18.99
CA ARG A 128 -4.44 4.37 19.39
C ARG A 128 -5.26 3.58 20.41
N GLY A 129 -5.11 2.27 20.48
CA GLY A 129 -5.75 1.42 21.47
C GLY A 129 -5.19 1.55 22.87
N ASP A 130 -4.01 2.20 23.02
CA ASP A 130 -3.32 2.42 24.30
C ASP A 130 -3.26 1.16 25.17
N ILE A 131 -2.90 0.04 24.54
CA ILE A 131 -2.86 -1.27 25.19
C ILE A 131 -1.65 -1.33 26.13
N GLN A 132 -1.90 -1.66 27.42
CA GLN A 132 -0.90 -1.73 28.47
C GLN A 132 -0.70 -3.18 28.95
N ALA A 133 0.47 -3.43 29.52
CA ALA A 133 0.77 -4.72 30.15
C ALA A 133 -0.24 -5.09 31.24
N GLY A 134 -0.64 -6.35 31.28
CA GLY A 134 -1.61 -6.89 32.23
C GLY A 134 -3.09 -6.63 31.90
N GLN A 135 -3.36 -5.94 30.77
CA GLN A 135 -4.74 -5.78 30.31
C GLN A 135 -5.23 -7.03 29.58
N THR A 136 -6.54 -7.21 29.54
CA THR A 136 -7.20 -8.22 28.68
C THR A 136 -7.74 -7.53 27.44
N VAL A 137 -7.30 -7.98 26.27
CA VAL A 137 -7.70 -7.43 24.96
C VAL A 137 -8.57 -8.42 24.21
N ALA A 138 -9.74 -7.98 23.76
CA ALA A 138 -10.61 -8.76 22.87
C ALA A 138 -10.43 -8.28 21.43
N ILE A 139 -10.10 -9.20 20.52
CA ILE A 139 -9.96 -8.93 19.09
C ILE A 139 -11.07 -9.70 18.35
N VAL A 140 -11.94 -8.96 17.68
CA VAL A 140 -13.02 -9.55 16.88
C VAL A 140 -12.55 -9.65 15.42
N GLY A 141 -12.35 -10.88 14.96
CA GLY A 141 -11.78 -11.19 13.65
C GLY A 141 -10.27 -11.40 13.68
N ILE A 142 -9.84 -12.58 13.21
CA ILE A 142 -8.42 -12.99 13.19
C ILE A 142 -7.90 -13.13 11.74
N GLY A 143 -8.27 -12.16 10.88
CA GLY A 143 -7.66 -11.98 9.58
C GLY A 143 -6.25 -11.37 9.70
N PHE A 144 -5.71 -10.84 8.59
CA PHE A 144 -4.35 -10.29 8.54
C PHE A 144 -4.10 -9.24 9.65
N LEU A 145 -4.95 -8.20 9.75
CA LEU A 145 -4.81 -7.16 10.78
C LEU A 145 -5.00 -7.71 12.19
N GLY A 146 -6.03 -8.57 12.40
CA GLY A 146 -6.30 -9.16 13.72
C GLY A 146 -5.14 -10.00 14.23
N ALA A 147 -4.47 -10.76 13.35
CA ALA A 147 -3.31 -11.57 13.71
C ALA A 147 -2.11 -10.70 14.14
N ILE A 148 -1.85 -9.60 13.41
CA ILE A 148 -0.79 -8.65 13.77
C ILE A 148 -1.12 -7.96 15.10
N LEU A 149 -2.37 -7.52 15.29
CA LEU A 149 -2.81 -6.88 16.53
C LEU A 149 -2.70 -7.82 17.74
N ALA A 150 -3.04 -9.10 17.56
CA ALA A 150 -2.89 -10.11 18.62
C ALA A 150 -1.41 -10.28 19.02
N LYS A 151 -0.51 -10.32 18.03
CA LYS A 151 0.94 -10.39 18.29
C LYS A 151 1.43 -9.13 19.01
N LEU A 152 1.04 -7.93 18.56
CA LEU A 152 1.42 -6.67 19.19
C LEU A 152 0.91 -6.56 20.63
N ALA A 153 -0.34 -6.96 20.88
CA ALA A 153 -0.92 -6.97 22.23
C ALA A 153 -0.18 -7.95 23.16
N SER A 154 0.11 -9.16 22.66
CA SER A 154 0.90 -10.15 23.41
C SER A 154 2.32 -9.63 23.71
N ASP A 155 2.99 -8.98 22.77
CA ASP A 155 4.34 -8.42 22.97
C ASP A 155 4.34 -7.25 23.98
N ALA A 156 3.23 -6.52 24.07
CA ALA A 156 3.04 -5.48 25.07
C ALA A 156 2.71 -6.03 26.47
N GLY A 157 2.52 -7.34 26.60
CA GLY A 157 2.22 -8.00 27.89
C GLY A 157 0.74 -7.99 28.28
N ALA A 158 -0.15 -7.79 27.33
CA ALA A 158 -1.59 -7.87 27.54
C ALA A 158 -2.07 -9.34 27.57
#